data_76950e673afc449cfdd3a6bd0f79cf93
#
_entry.id   76950e673afc449cfdd3a6bd0f79cf93
#
_cell.length_a   1.000
_cell.length_b   1.000
_cell.length_c   1.000
_cell.angle_alpha   90.00
_cell.angle_beta   90.00
_cell.angle_gamma   90.00
#
_symmetry.space_group_name_H-M   'P 1'
#
loop_
_entity.id
_entity.type
_entity.pdbx_description
1 polymer ?
#
loop_
_entity_poly.entity_id
_entity_poly.type
_entity_poly.pdbx_seq_one_letter_code
_entity_poly.pdbx_strand_id
1 'polypeptide(L)'
;NTSGETVLHPDDIMRMETQECCEPKYKSGFDRNLWIWETHNPGHTYLLVADVARGDGKDNSAFHVINVDTMEQVAEYQGKPNLDMFANLLNETGREYGNCLLVVENNNIGFSVLEKLASEYDYPNLYYSVKATHEYIDQLMAETRSGTVPGFTTSMKTRPLIVAKLEEFI
;
A
#
# COMPACT_ATOMS: atom_id res chain seq x y z
N ASN A 1 12.78 19.35 18.68
CA ASN A 1 11.52 19.81 19.28
C ASN A 1 10.54 20.14 18.15
N THR A 2 9.92 19.14 17.59
CA THR A 2 8.73 19.29 16.79
C THR A 2 7.56 18.85 17.68
N SER A 3 6.99 19.81 18.40
CA SER A 3 5.64 19.67 18.95
C SER A 3 4.63 19.76 17.80
N GLY A 4 4.74 18.84 16.82
CA GLY A 4 3.68 18.61 15.87
C GLY A 4 2.65 17.74 16.55
N GLU A 5 1.39 18.15 16.53
CA GLU A 5 0.29 17.28 16.87
C GLU A 5 0.42 16.02 16.03
N THR A 6 0.63 14.87 16.68
CA THR A 6 0.61 13.57 16.01
C THR A 6 -0.83 13.27 15.60
N VAL A 7 -1.03 12.71 14.42
CA VAL A 7 -2.35 12.33 13.91
C VAL A 7 -3.02 11.33 14.86
N LEU A 8 -2.24 10.40 15.41
CA LEU A 8 -2.70 9.43 16.40
C LEU A 8 -2.35 9.91 17.82
N HIS A 9 -3.18 9.52 18.79
CA HIS A 9 -2.90 9.83 20.19
C HIS A 9 -1.59 9.15 20.64
N PRO A 10 -0.69 9.84 21.35
CA PRO A 10 0.59 9.26 21.79
C PRO A 10 0.46 7.96 22.60
N ASP A 11 -0.59 7.82 23.41
CA ASP A 11 -0.83 6.62 24.20
C ASP A 11 -1.18 5.42 23.33
N ASP A 12 -1.91 5.63 22.21
CA ASP A 12 -2.21 4.56 21.24
C ASP A 12 -0.96 4.11 20.50
N ILE A 13 -0.10 5.06 20.11
CA ILE A 13 1.21 4.74 19.52
C ILE A 13 2.05 3.90 20.49
N MET A 14 2.14 4.32 21.75
CA MET A 14 2.89 3.60 22.79
C MET A 14 2.30 2.20 23.03
N ARG A 15 0.97 2.06 23.05
CA ARG A 15 0.29 0.77 23.20
C ARG A 15 0.64 -0.16 22.04
N MET A 16 0.53 0.30 20.81
CA MET A 16 0.89 -0.48 19.62
C MET A 16 2.35 -0.92 19.64
N GLU A 17 3.29 -0.01 19.94
CA GLU A 17 4.71 -0.32 20.00
C GLU A 17 5.04 -1.37 21.06
N THR A 18 4.37 -1.33 22.21
CA THR A 18 4.70 -2.20 23.36
C THR A 18 3.95 -3.51 23.41
N GLN A 19 2.76 -3.58 22.79
CA GLN A 19 1.86 -4.73 22.93
C GLN A 19 1.60 -5.47 21.63
N GLU A 20 1.68 -4.78 20.48
CA GLU A 20 1.25 -5.32 19.20
C GLU A 20 2.41 -5.51 18.21
N CYS A 21 3.47 -4.70 18.32
CA CYS A 21 4.64 -4.86 17.45
C CYS A 21 5.50 -6.05 17.88
N CYS A 22 5.91 -6.84 16.89
CA CYS A 22 6.82 -7.96 17.10
C CYS A 22 7.85 -8.05 15.97
N GLU A 23 8.95 -8.77 16.22
CA GLU A 23 9.97 -9.00 15.20
C GLU A 23 9.42 -9.84 14.03
N PRO A 24 9.79 -9.55 12.78
CA PRO A 24 9.40 -10.35 11.63
C PRO A 24 10.00 -11.75 11.69
N LYS A 25 9.29 -12.74 11.18
CA LYS A 25 9.80 -14.12 11.07
C LYS A 25 11.05 -14.19 10.19
N TYR A 26 11.09 -13.41 9.13
CA TYR A 26 12.27 -13.30 8.26
C TYR A 26 12.25 -12.01 7.43
N LYS A 27 13.41 -11.67 6.87
CA LYS A 27 13.63 -10.52 6.02
C LYS A 27 14.05 -10.98 4.64
N SER A 28 13.40 -10.46 3.59
CA SER A 28 13.57 -10.84 2.19
C SER A 28 13.80 -9.60 1.30
N GLY A 29 13.79 -9.80 -0.01
CA GLY A 29 14.04 -8.75 -0.98
C GLY A 29 15.54 -8.52 -1.24
N PHE A 30 15.85 -7.78 -2.32
CA PHE A 30 17.23 -7.51 -2.76
C PHE A 30 18.06 -6.72 -1.74
N ASP A 31 17.41 -5.90 -0.93
CA ASP A 31 18.01 -5.06 0.13
C ASP A 31 17.67 -5.54 1.55
N ARG A 32 16.96 -6.66 1.67
CA ARG A 32 16.47 -7.25 2.93
C ARG A 32 15.53 -6.34 3.73
N ASN A 33 14.87 -5.41 3.05
CA ASN A 33 13.91 -4.48 3.63
C ASN A 33 12.45 -4.94 3.49
N LEU A 34 12.22 -6.09 2.85
CA LEU A 34 10.93 -6.77 2.89
C LEU A 34 10.86 -7.64 4.15
N TRP A 35 10.09 -7.18 5.13
CA TRP A 35 9.89 -7.85 6.40
C TRP A 35 8.59 -8.65 6.36
N ILE A 36 8.62 -9.90 6.80
CA ILE A 36 7.50 -10.83 6.67
C ILE A 36 7.22 -11.47 8.03
N TRP A 37 6.01 -11.25 8.53
CA TRP A 37 5.47 -11.87 9.76
C TRP A 37 4.66 -13.12 9.45
N GLU A 38 3.89 -13.11 8.35
CA GLU A 38 3.08 -14.24 7.92
C GLU A 38 3.17 -14.42 6.41
N THR A 39 3.31 -15.65 5.94
CA THR A 39 3.24 -16.00 4.52
C THR A 39 1.80 -16.19 4.08
N HIS A 40 1.56 -16.18 2.78
CA HIS A 40 0.24 -16.39 2.21
C HIS A 40 -0.43 -17.67 2.74
N ASN A 41 -1.67 -17.52 3.19
CA ASN A 41 -2.60 -18.59 3.52
C ASN A 41 -3.74 -18.57 2.50
N PRO A 42 -3.96 -19.64 1.71
CA PRO A 42 -5.01 -19.68 0.68
C PRO A 42 -6.43 -19.48 1.20
N GLY A 43 -6.64 -19.62 2.51
CA GLY A 43 -7.93 -19.39 3.17
C GLY A 43 -8.22 -17.94 3.52
N HIS A 44 -7.25 -17.04 3.32
CA HIS A 44 -7.36 -15.63 3.69
C HIS A 44 -7.30 -14.70 2.48
N THR A 45 -7.85 -13.51 2.65
CA THR A 45 -7.83 -12.42 1.68
C THR A 45 -6.77 -11.39 2.08
N TYR A 46 -6.01 -10.90 1.10
CA TYR A 46 -4.94 -9.93 1.35
C TYR A 46 -5.11 -8.66 0.53
N LEU A 47 -4.62 -7.56 1.09
CA LEU A 47 -4.55 -6.24 0.47
C LEU A 47 -3.11 -5.76 0.54
N LEU A 48 -2.54 -5.33 -0.59
CA LEU A 48 -1.24 -4.68 -0.66
C LEU A 48 -1.45 -3.19 -1.00
N VAL A 49 -0.95 -2.31 -0.13
CA VAL A 49 -1.05 -0.85 -0.31
C VAL A 49 0.34 -0.24 -0.39
N ALA A 50 0.59 0.58 -1.41
CA ALA A 50 1.91 1.13 -1.69
C ALA A 50 1.90 2.65 -1.91
N ASP A 51 2.92 3.29 -1.34
CA ASP A 51 3.32 4.68 -1.59
C ASP A 51 4.67 4.72 -2.30
N VAL A 52 4.77 5.51 -3.36
CA VAL A 52 5.92 5.52 -4.28
C VAL A 52 6.73 6.80 -4.14
N ALA A 53 8.01 6.68 -3.79
CA ALA A 53 8.99 7.77 -3.84
C ALA A 53 9.93 7.63 -5.05
N ARG A 54 10.61 8.71 -5.40
CA ARG A 54 11.52 8.74 -6.57
C ARG A 54 12.75 7.85 -6.43
N GLY A 55 13.14 7.50 -5.21
CA GLY A 55 14.34 6.72 -4.96
C GLY A 55 15.65 7.53 -4.99
N ASP A 56 15.63 8.75 -5.51
CA ASP A 56 16.79 9.68 -5.58
C ASP A 56 16.79 10.76 -4.50
N GLY A 57 15.70 10.84 -3.73
CA GLY A 57 15.48 11.83 -2.68
C GLY A 57 15.70 11.31 -1.26
N LYS A 58 15.14 12.05 -0.30
CA LYS A 58 15.13 11.67 1.13
C LYS A 58 14.03 10.67 1.45
N ASP A 59 12.97 10.65 0.67
CA ASP A 59 11.78 9.85 0.91
C ASP A 59 11.98 8.40 0.47
N ASN A 60 11.36 7.48 1.19
CA ASN A 60 11.36 6.05 0.89
C ASN A 60 10.07 5.69 0.16
N SER A 61 10.17 4.73 -0.76
CA SER A 61 9.00 3.95 -1.18
C SER A 61 8.65 2.94 -0.09
N ALA A 62 7.37 2.73 0.13
CA ALA A 62 6.90 1.79 1.14
C ALA A 62 5.66 1.04 0.66
N PHE A 63 5.46 -0.17 1.19
CA PHE A 63 4.18 -0.86 1.09
C PHE A 63 3.92 -1.72 2.32
N HIS A 64 2.64 -2.03 2.52
CA HIS A 64 2.16 -2.95 3.55
C HIS A 64 1.27 -4.01 2.93
N VAL A 65 1.41 -5.25 3.38
CA VAL A 65 0.46 -6.33 3.10
C VAL A 65 -0.37 -6.57 4.36
N ILE A 66 -1.67 -6.49 4.21
CA ILE A 66 -2.63 -6.65 5.29
C ILE A 66 -3.47 -7.90 5.02
N ASN A 67 -3.56 -8.77 6.00
CA ASN A 67 -4.54 -9.83 6.04
C ASN A 67 -5.90 -9.21 6.41
N VAL A 68 -6.82 -9.14 5.45
CA VAL A 68 -8.10 -8.46 5.63
C VAL A 68 -9.03 -9.21 6.59
N ASP A 69 -8.87 -10.51 6.71
CA ASP A 69 -9.71 -11.34 7.58
C ASP A 69 -9.35 -11.20 9.05
N THR A 70 -8.04 -10.98 9.36
CA THR A 70 -7.55 -10.78 10.73
C THR A 70 -7.26 -9.31 11.06
N MET A 71 -7.22 -8.46 10.04
CA MET A 71 -6.82 -7.04 10.12
C MET A 71 -5.38 -6.82 10.61
N GLU A 72 -4.50 -7.80 10.39
CA GLU A 72 -3.10 -7.75 10.78
C GLU A 72 -2.20 -7.39 9.60
N GLN A 73 -1.17 -6.60 9.85
CA GLN A 73 -0.08 -6.39 8.90
C GLN A 73 0.81 -7.63 8.89
N VAL A 74 0.92 -8.28 7.74
CA VAL A 74 1.66 -9.54 7.57
C VAL A 74 2.98 -9.40 6.85
N ALA A 75 3.15 -8.32 6.09
CA ALA A 75 4.43 -7.95 5.49
C ALA A 75 4.53 -6.43 5.30
N GLU A 76 5.77 -5.93 5.26
CA GLU A 76 6.06 -4.54 4.91
C GLU A 76 7.39 -4.41 4.18
N TYR A 77 7.50 -3.36 3.40
CA TYR A 77 8.73 -2.92 2.80
C TYR A 77 8.90 -1.41 2.98
N GLN A 78 10.13 -0.99 3.28
CA GLN A 78 10.49 0.42 3.24
C GLN A 78 11.93 0.56 2.72
N GLY A 79 12.12 1.33 1.65
CA GLY A 79 13.44 1.47 1.06
C GLY A 79 13.51 2.52 -0.05
N LYS A 80 14.65 2.54 -0.75
CA LYS A 80 14.92 3.46 -1.87
C LYS A 80 15.23 2.70 -3.17
N PRO A 81 14.36 1.80 -3.62
CA PRO A 81 14.53 1.15 -4.91
C PRO A 81 14.33 2.16 -6.04
N ASN A 82 14.89 1.91 -7.20
CA ASN A 82 14.42 2.58 -8.40
C ASN A 82 13.00 2.09 -8.75
N LEU A 83 12.32 2.80 -9.66
CA LEU A 83 10.92 2.53 -9.98
C LEU A 83 10.71 1.13 -10.57
N ASP A 84 11.65 0.64 -11.39
CA ASP A 84 11.57 -0.69 -12.00
C ASP A 84 11.68 -1.79 -10.94
N MET A 85 12.65 -1.65 -10.04
CA MET A 85 12.81 -2.58 -8.90
C MET A 85 11.60 -2.56 -7.98
N PHE A 86 11.00 -1.38 -7.74
CA PHE A 86 9.83 -1.28 -6.88
C PHE A 86 8.59 -1.90 -7.53
N ALA A 87 8.37 -1.65 -8.83
CA ALA A 87 7.28 -2.28 -9.58
C ALA A 87 7.41 -3.81 -9.60
N ASN A 88 8.64 -4.33 -9.81
CA ASN A 88 8.90 -5.76 -9.75
C ASN A 88 8.60 -6.34 -8.35
N LEU A 89 9.06 -5.65 -7.30
CA LEU A 89 8.84 -6.09 -5.91
C LEU A 89 7.35 -6.14 -5.55
N LEU A 90 6.58 -5.13 -5.98
CA LEU A 90 5.12 -5.11 -5.81
C LEU A 90 4.45 -6.26 -6.57
N ASN A 91 4.86 -6.50 -7.83
CA ASN A 91 4.34 -7.59 -8.64
C ASN A 91 4.61 -8.97 -8.01
N GLU A 92 5.85 -9.22 -7.59
CA GLU A 92 6.25 -10.49 -6.95
C GLU A 92 5.50 -10.69 -5.64
N THR A 93 5.53 -9.70 -4.74
CA THR A 93 4.85 -9.79 -3.45
C THR A 93 3.35 -9.97 -3.60
N GLY A 94 2.71 -9.20 -4.47
CA GLY A 94 1.27 -9.33 -4.69
C GLY A 94 0.87 -10.71 -5.23
N ARG A 95 1.70 -11.31 -6.10
CA ARG A 95 1.48 -12.68 -6.59
C ARG A 95 1.73 -13.72 -5.51
N GLU A 96 2.75 -13.58 -4.69
CA GLU A 96 3.02 -14.45 -3.54
C GLU A 96 1.86 -14.47 -2.55
N TYR A 97 1.17 -13.33 -2.36
CA TYR A 97 -0.05 -13.24 -1.55
C TYR A 97 -1.35 -13.53 -2.34
N GLY A 98 -1.29 -14.45 -3.30
CA GLY A 98 -2.45 -14.98 -4.00
C GLY A 98 -3.04 -14.04 -5.04
N ASN A 99 -2.25 -13.19 -5.69
CA ASN A 99 -2.69 -12.10 -6.55
C ASN A 99 -3.63 -11.13 -5.80
N CYS A 100 -3.23 -10.73 -4.61
CA CYS A 100 -4.03 -9.86 -3.75
C CYS A 100 -4.37 -8.53 -4.44
N LEU A 101 -5.39 -7.83 -3.94
CA LEU A 101 -5.70 -6.49 -4.43
C LEU A 101 -4.51 -5.57 -4.19
N LEU A 102 -3.99 -4.96 -5.26
CA LEU A 102 -2.85 -4.06 -5.23
C LEU A 102 -3.31 -2.61 -5.43
N VAL A 103 -3.17 -1.80 -4.39
CA VAL A 103 -3.50 -0.38 -4.38
C VAL A 103 -2.21 0.43 -4.33
N VAL A 104 -1.93 1.21 -5.35
CA VAL A 104 -0.77 2.10 -5.39
C VAL A 104 -1.25 3.54 -5.43
N GLU A 105 -0.67 4.42 -4.62
CA GLU A 105 -0.93 5.85 -4.72
C GLU A 105 -0.45 6.38 -6.09
N ASN A 106 -1.36 7.00 -6.84
CA ASN A 106 -1.09 7.40 -8.23
C ASN A 106 -0.60 8.83 -8.38
N ASN A 107 -0.22 9.50 -7.29
CA ASN A 107 0.31 10.85 -7.34
C ASN A 107 1.69 10.86 -8.02
N ASN A 108 1.88 11.77 -9.00
CA ASN A 108 3.14 11.99 -9.70
C ASN A 108 3.82 10.69 -10.20
N ILE A 109 4.80 10.23 -9.44
CA ILE A 109 5.67 9.13 -9.79
C ILE A 109 5.02 7.74 -9.64
N GLY A 110 4.01 7.60 -8.79
CA GLY A 110 3.26 6.37 -8.63
C GLY A 110 2.61 5.91 -9.94
N PHE A 111 2.26 6.85 -10.82
CA PHE A 111 1.71 6.53 -12.12
C PHE A 111 2.66 5.70 -13.00
N SER A 112 3.97 5.95 -12.94
CA SER A 112 4.96 5.17 -13.71
C SER A 112 5.06 3.72 -13.22
N VAL A 113 4.94 3.49 -11.91
CA VAL A 113 4.89 2.14 -11.34
C VAL A 113 3.59 1.42 -11.74
N LEU A 114 2.46 2.14 -11.70
CA LEU A 114 1.16 1.60 -12.12
C LEU A 114 1.12 1.22 -13.59
N GLU A 115 1.73 2.03 -14.46
CA GLU A 115 1.84 1.73 -15.89
C GLU A 115 2.62 0.42 -16.12
N LYS A 116 3.73 0.22 -15.41
CA LYS A 116 4.49 -1.04 -15.48
C LYS A 116 3.69 -2.23 -14.97
N LEU A 117 3.03 -2.09 -13.84
CA LEU A 117 2.17 -3.15 -13.28
C LEU A 117 1.06 -3.56 -14.24
N ALA A 118 0.46 -2.58 -14.93
CA ALA A 118 -0.65 -2.84 -15.86
C ALA A 118 -0.19 -3.35 -17.23
N SER A 119 0.92 -2.82 -17.78
CA SER A 119 1.32 -3.08 -19.18
C SER A 119 2.46 -4.08 -19.32
N GLU A 120 3.44 -4.09 -18.41
CA GLU A 120 4.60 -4.99 -18.50
C GLU A 120 4.36 -6.29 -17.72
N TYR A 121 3.80 -6.17 -16.50
CA TYR A 121 3.57 -7.33 -15.63
C TYR A 121 2.19 -7.96 -15.78
N ASP A 122 1.24 -7.27 -16.43
CA ASP A 122 -0.16 -7.68 -16.54
C ASP A 122 -0.69 -8.18 -15.17
N TYR A 123 -0.52 -7.31 -14.15
CA TYR A 123 -0.92 -7.66 -12.79
C TYR A 123 -2.43 -7.83 -12.72
N PRO A 124 -2.96 -8.98 -12.29
CA PRO A 124 -4.36 -9.34 -12.52
C PRO A 124 -5.35 -8.59 -11.64
N ASN A 125 -4.93 -8.08 -10.47
CA ASN A 125 -5.83 -7.50 -9.47
C ASN A 125 -5.36 -6.11 -9.02
N LEU A 126 -5.15 -5.22 -9.99
CA LEU A 126 -4.77 -3.83 -9.76
C LEU A 126 -6.02 -2.99 -9.47
N TYR A 127 -5.94 -2.13 -8.45
CA TYR A 127 -7.00 -1.20 -8.10
C TYR A 127 -7.10 -0.06 -9.11
N TYR A 128 -8.32 0.31 -9.47
CA TYR A 128 -8.64 1.45 -10.33
C TYR A 128 -9.65 2.37 -9.66
N SER A 129 -9.34 3.65 -9.54
CA SER A 129 -10.29 4.66 -9.13
C SER A 129 -11.07 5.23 -10.33
N VAL A 130 -12.32 5.62 -10.10
CA VAL A 130 -13.15 6.28 -11.11
C VAL A 130 -12.65 7.71 -11.32
N LYS A 131 -12.49 8.16 -12.56
CA LYS A 131 -12.26 9.57 -12.87
C LYS A 131 -13.48 10.37 -12.41
N ALA A 132 -13.38 10.98 -11.25
CA ALA A 132 -14.47 11.78 -10.74
C ALA A 132 -14.65 13.04 -11.57
N THR A 133 -15.85 13.27 -12.02
CA THR A 133 -16.28 14.61 -12.36
C THR A 133 -16.62 15.42 -11.11
N HIS A 134 -17.10 14.83 -10.02
CA HIS A 134 -17.32 15.52 -8.73
C HIS A 134 -17.47 14.63 -7.48
N GLU A 135 -17.54 13.30 -7.58
CA GLU A 135 -17.66 12.42 -6.42
C GLU A 135 -16.83 11.15 -6.61
N TYR A 136 -16.01 10.80 -5.61
CA TYR A 136 -15.24 9.57 -5.61
C TYR A 136 -16.18 8.39 -5.28
N ILE A 137 -16.55 7.64 -6.29
CA ILE A 137 -17.13 6.32 -6.10
C ILE A 137 -16.05 5.32 -6.46
N ASP A 138 -15.49 4.70 -5.43
CA ASP A 138 -14.59 3.57 -5.60
C ASP A 138 -15.42 2.38 -6.09
N GLN A 139 -15.23 1.99 -7.33
CA GLN A 139 -15.78 0.74 -7.84
C GLN A 139 -14.66 -0.29 -7.89
N LEU A 140 -14.75 -1.26 -7.01
CA LEU A 140 -14.12 -2.56 -7.21
C LEU A 140 -14.74 -3.19 -8.46
N MET A 141 -13.99 -3.29 -9.56
CA MET A 141 -14.36 -3.82 -10.86
C MET A 141 -15.27 -2.90 -11.69
N ALA A 142 -14.69 -1.93 -12.37
CA ALA A 142 -15.33 -1.41 -13.57
C ALA A 142 -15.15 -2.44 -14.69
N GLU A 143 -16.21 -3.06 -15.15
CA GLU A 143 -16.22 -3.98 -16.30
C GLU A 143 -15.76 -3.33 -17.61
N THR A 144 -15.56 -2.02 -17.61
CA THR A 144 -14.97 -1.25 -18.72
C THR A 144 -13.99 -0.21 -18.18
N ARG A 145 -12.73 -0.30 -18.56
CA ARG A 145 -11.64 0.65 -18.22
C ARG A 145 -11.87 2.09 -18.71
N SER A 146 -12.97 2.36 -19.39
CA SER A 146 -13.36 3.69 -19.86
C SER A 146 -13.84 4.53 -18.67
N GLY A 147 -13.07 5.59 -18.34
CA GLY A 147 -13.40 6.49 -17.22
C GLY A 147 -12.73 6.16 -15.88
N THR A 148 -11.88 5.15 -15.83
CA THR A 148 -11.09 4.82 -14.64
C THR A 148 -9.61 5.18 -14.81
N VAL A 149 -8.91 5.35 -13.68
CA VAL A 149 -7.45 5.52 -13.63
C VAL A 149 -6.86 4.48 -12.67
N PRO A 150 -5.71 3.88 -13.01
CA PRO A 150 -5.07 2.95 -12.11
C PRO A 150 -4.63 3.65 -10.82
N GLY A 151 -4.74 2.93 -9.70
CA GLY A 151 -4.31 3.38 -8.39
C GLY A 151 -5.30 4.30 -7.67
N PHE A 152 -4.90 4.73 -6.48
CA PHE A 152 -5.67 5.59 -5.58
C PHE A 152 -5.09 7.01 -5.56
N THR A 153 -5.95 8.02 -5.62
CA THR A 153 -5.55 9.43 -5.56
C THR A 153 -5.77 9.99 -4.16
N THR A 154 -4.68 10.31 -3.45
CA THR A 154 -4.74 11.08 -2.22
C THR A 154 -4.92 12.56 -2.55
N SER A 155 -5.92 13.19 -1.99
CA SER A 155 -6.27 14.59 -2.22
C SER A 155 -6.58 15.30 -0.90
N MET A 156 -6.71 16.62 -0.95
CA MET A 156 -7.18 17.40 0.22
C MET A 156 -8.57 16.98 0.71
N LYS A 157 -9.37 16.33 -0.14
CA LYS A 157 -10.70 15.81 0.24
C LYS A 157 -10.62 14.40 0.82
N THR A 158 -9.81 13.49 0.21
CA THR A 158 -9.73 12.09 0.63
C THR A 158 -8.84 11.88 1.85
N ARG A 159 -7.75 12.65 1.98
CA ARG A 159 -6.80 12.51 3.09
C ARG A 159 -7.45 12.65 4.48
N PRO A 160 -8.27 13.67 4.78
CA PRO A 160 -8.94 13.76 6.09
C PRO A 160 -9.86 12.58 6.38
N LEU A 161 -10.53 12.03 5.37
CA LEU A 161 -11.41 10.87 5.53
C LEU A 161 -10.61 9.60 5.87
N ILE A 162 -9.47 9.40 5.21
CA ILE A 162 -8.56 8.27 5.50
C ILE A 162 -8.05 8.36 6.93
N VAL A 163 -7.60 9.56 7.34
CA VAL A 163 -7.10 9.80 8.71
C VAL A 163 -8.18 9.52 9.74
N ALA A 164 -9.39 10.07 9.55
CA ALA A 164 -10.51 9.84 10.47
C ALA A 164 -10.87 8.33 10.57
N LYS A 165 -10.81 7.61 9.46
CA LYS A 165 -11.04 6.15 9.49
C LYS A 165 -9.93 5.38 10.19
N LEU A 166 -8.69 5.81 10.06
CA LEU A 166 -7.57 5.23 10.79
C LEU A 166 -7.73 5.44 12.31
N GLU A 167 -8.12 6.66 12.72
CA GLU A 167 -8.40 6.97 14.15
C GLU A 167 -9.55 6.15 14.73
N GLU A 168 -10.60 5.87 13.94
CA GLU A 168 -11.71 4.98 14.37
C GLU A 168 -11.26 3.53 14.51
N PHE A 169 -10.21 3.12 13.79
CA PHE A 169 -9.74 1.74 13.72
C PHE A 169 -8.78 1.38 14.86
N ILE A 170 -8.01 2.36 15.35
CA ILE A 170 -7.00 2.21 16.42
C ILE A 170 -7.60 2.41 17.80
#